data_9c2b7af1da7b6a74a137378194982f9b
#
_entry.id   9c2b7af1da7b6a74a137378194982f9b
#
_cell.length_a   1.000
_cell.length_b   1.000
_cell.length_c   1.000
_cell.angle_alpha   90.00
_cell.angle_beta   90.00
_cell.angle_gamma   90.00
#
_symmetry.space_group_name_H-M   'P 1'
#
loop_
_entity.id
_entity.type
_entity.pdbx_description
1 polymer ?
#
loop_
_entity_poly.entity_id
_entity_poly.type
_entity_poly.pdbx_seq_one_letter_code
_entity_poly.pdbx_strand_id
1 'polypeptide(L)'
;SQMNGNPWTTPESGAFPVQGGEYGKLKVSIDPEDLTHGQGHYRYYISIDGSTYIDSVDLVFEYTLGVEEAEPVSVSIAPNPASDYIQVSMNGVQGAQMKMVDVLGNLVVQKSISSSEKVDISSFKSGIYIISFDIPGMKSIMRKVIVKH
;
A
#
# COMPACT_ATOMS: atom_id res chain seq x y z
N SER A 1 -18.07 16.19 21.68
CA SER A 1 -18.47 15.01 22.46
C SER A 1 -17.77 13.80 21.89
N GLN A 2 -17.04 13.08 22.75
CA GLN A 2 -16.38 11.85 22.36
C GLN A 2 -17.45 10.78 22.14
N MET A 3 -17.47 10.18 20.97
CA MET A 3 -18.28 9.01 20.74
C MET A 3 -17.69 7.83 21.53
N ASN A 4 -18.43 7.33 22.52
CA ASN A 4 -18.04 6.15 23.28
C ASN A 4 -18.09 4.91 22.39
N GLY A 5 -17.00 4.55 21.74
CA GLY A 5 -16.74 3.21 21.21
C GLY A 5 -17.76 2.55 20.27
N ASN A 6 -18.82 3.26 19.89
CA ASN A 6 -19.78 2.79 18.88
C ASN A 6 -19.91 3.87 17.81
N PRO A 7 -19.34 3.65 16.63
CA PRO A 7 -19.37 4.63 15.54
C PRO A 7 -20.78 4.97 15.05
N TRP A 8 -21.78 4.25 15.54
CA TRP A 8 -23.18 4.37 15.11
C TRP A 8 -24.11 4.90 16.20
N THR A 9 -23.59 5.39 17.34
CA THR A 9 -24.44 6.05 18.32
C THR A 9 -24.86 7.41 17.79
N THR A 10 -26.15 7.67 17.81
CA THR A 10 -26.71 9.01 17.55
C THR A 10 -26.02 10.00 18.50
N PRO A 11 -25.40 11.06 17.98
CA PRO A 11 -24.77 12.06 18.83
C PRO A 11 -25.83 12.69 19.74
N GLU A 12 -25.50 12.89 20.99
CA GLU A 12 -26.35 13.63 21.91
C GLU A 12 -26.59 15.03 21.36
N SER A 13 -27.79 15.56 21.55
CA SER A 13 -28.09 16.93 21.20
C SER A 13 -27.25 17.87 22.05
N GLY A 14 -26.56 18.81 21.40
CA GLY A 14 -25.77 19.84 22.06
C GLY A 14 -26.33 21.20 21.70
N ALA A 15 -26.47 22.07 22.69
CA ALA A 15 -26.82 23.48 22.48
C ALA A 15 -25.60 24.36 22.76
N PHE A 16 -25.38 25.37 21.95
CA PHE A 16 -24.35 26.38 22.15
C PHE A 16 -24.91 27.77 21.78
N PRO A 17 -24.58 28.82 22.52
CA PRO A 17 -25.03 30.16 22.21
C PRO A 17 -24.24 30.70 21.01
N VAL A 18 -24.96 31.32 20.06
CA VAL A 18 -24.41 32.11 18.95
C VAL A 18 -24.94 33.50 19.05
N GLN A 19 -24.08 34.48 19.15
CA GLN A 19 -24.49 35.88 19.22
C GLN A 19 -24.85 36.43 17.84
N GLY A 20 -25.68 37.47 17.81
CA GLY A 20 -26.09 38.08 16.54
C GLY A 20 -24.89 38.58 15.74
N GLY A 21 -24.79 38.10 14.50
CA GLY A 21 -23.66 38.40 13.62
C GLY A 21 -22.50 37.39 13.68
N GLU A 22 -22.55 36.44 14.59
CA GLU A 22 -21.58 35.34 14.68
C GLU A 22 -22.07 34.04 14.00
N TYR A 23 -21.18 33.10 13.80
CA TYR A 23 -21.51 31.80 13.25
C TYR A 23 -20.99 30.68 14.12
N GLY A 24 -21.77 29.60 14.23
CA GLY A 24 -21.34 28.36 14.88
C GLY A 24 -20.66 27.43 13.88
N LYS A 25 -19.65 26.67 14.33
CA LYS A 25 -19.01 25.64 13.55
C LYS A 25 -19.39 24.27 14.09
N LEU A 26 -19.94 23.43 13.23
CA LEU A 26 -20.09 22.00 13.49
C LEU A 26 -18.85 21.27 12.98
N LYS A 27 -18.17 20.54 13.87
CA LYS A 27 -17.06 19.66 13.51
C LYS A 27 -17.47 18.20 13.72
N VAL A 28 -17.47 17.43 12.69
CA VAL A 28 -17.64 15.96 12.74
C VAL A 28 -16.26 15.34 12.67
N SER A 29 -15.94 14.46 13.60
CA SER A 29 -14.73 13.65 13.59
C SER A 29 -15.13 12.19 13.49
N ILE A 30 -14.53 11.48 12.55
CA ILE A 30 -14.73 10.06 12.33
C ILE A 30 -13.40 9.40 12.63
N ASP A 31 -13.41 8.39 13.51
CA ASP A 31 -12.21 7.62 13.80
C ASP A 31 -12.11 6.48 12.79
N PRO A 32 -11.06 6.43 11.97
CA PRO A 32 -10.90 5.39 10.97
C PRO A 32 -10.59 4.01 11.55
N GLU A 33 -10.14 3.92 12.81
CA GLU A 33 -9.80 2.63 13.42
C GLU A 33 -11.02 1.74 13.63
N ASP A 34 -12.21 2.33 13.77
CA ASP A 34 -13.47 1.61 13.99
C ASP A 34 -14.23 1.31 12.69
N LEU A 35 -13.69 1.68 11.54
CA LEU A 35 -14.39 1.61 10.27
C LEU A 35 -13.91 0.43 9.42
N THR A 36 -14.84 -0.46 9.11
CA THR A 36 -14.61 -1.54 8.12
C THR A 36 -14.92 -1.03 6.77
N HIS A 37 -14.88 -0.57 5.84
CA HIS A 37 -15.35 -0.02 4.57
C HIS A 37 -16.89 0.16 4.50
N GLY A 38 -17.33 1.24 3.91
CA GLY A 38 -18.76 1.50 3.73
C GLY A 38 -19.10 2.94 3.39
N GLN A 39 -20.39 3.20 3.41
CA GLN A 39 -20.95 4.53 3.29
C GLN A 39 -21.64 4.92 4.59
N GLY A 40 -21.42 6.15 5.03
CA GLY A 40 -22.16 6.73 6.14
C GLY A 40 -23.03 7.88 5.66
N HIS A 41 -24.25 7.94 6.17
CA HIS A 41 -25.17 9.03 5.93
C HIS A 41 -25.66 9.53 7.28
N TYR A 42 -25.37 10.80 7.59
CA TYR A 42 -25.83 11.46 8.81
C TYR A 42 -26.61 12.71 8.43
N ARG A 43 -27.76 12.89 9.10
CA ARG A 43 -28.52 14.12 9.01
C ARG A 43 -28.50 14.83 10.34
N TYR A 44 -28.02 16.05 10.36
CA TYR A 44 -28.06 16.95 11.51
C TYR A 44 -29.20 17.92 11.35
N TYR A 45 -30.01 18.01 12.37
CA TYR A 45 -31.10 18.99 12.46
C TYR A 45 -30.67 20.16 13.29
N ILE A 46 -30.92 21.35 12.77
CA ILE A 46 -30.62 22.59 13.45
C ILE A 46 -31.94 23.15 13.96
N SER A 47 -32.00 23.50 15.24
CA SER A 47 -33.19 24.10 15.87
C SER A 47 -32.83 25.30 16.72
N ILE A 48 -33.75 26.23 16.88
CA ILE A 48 -33.68 27.27 17.90
C ILE A 48 -34.44 26.73 19.11
N ASP A 49 -33.83 26.86 20.31
CA ASP A 49 -34.42 26.48 21.60
C ASP A 49 -34.92 25.01 21.67
N GLY A 50 -34.39 24.12 20.84
CA GLY A 50 -34.70 22.70 20.90
C GLY A 50 -36.11 22.29 20.44
N SER A 51 -36.95 23.20 19.97
CA SER A 51 -38.35 22.92 19.69
C SER A 51 -38.76 23.07 18.23
N THR A 52 -38.09 23.88 17.46
CA THR A 52 -38.43 24.12 16.05
C THR A 52 -37.21 23.89 15.17
N TYR A 53 -37.34 22.93 14.26
CA TYR A 53 -36.31 22.71 13.26
C TYR A 53 -36.31 23.83 12.23
N ILE A 54 -35.16 24.44 11.99
CA ILE A 54 -34.99 25.53 11.02
C ILE A 54 -34.37 25.00 9.75
N ASP A 55 -33.41 24.08 9.90
CA ASP A 55 -32.63 23.57 8.79
C ASP A 55 -32.06 22.19 9.12
N SER A 56 -31.57 21.50 8.10
CA SER A 56 -30.86 20.23 8.24
C SER A 56 -29.67 20.18 7.30
N VAL A 57 -28.60 19.53 7.75
CA VAL A 57 -27.39 19.28 6.95
C VAL A 57 -27.24 17.78 6.79
N ASP A 58 -27.19 17.34 5.55
CA ASP A 58 -26.86 15.96 5.20
C ASP A 58 -25.36 15.81 4.97
N LEU A 59 -24.74 14.91 5.71
CA LEU A 59 -23.36 14.51 5.52
C LEU A 59 -23.34 13.08 4.95
N VAL A 60 -22.90 12.97 3.72
CA VAL A 60 -22.65 11.68 3.08
C VAL A 60 -21.15 11.52 2.95
N PHE A 61 -20.62 10.43 3.47
CA PHE A 61 -19.21 10.10 3.28
C PHE A 61 -19.08 8.65 2.84
N GLU A 62 -18.18 8.47 1.93
CA GLU A 62 -17.76 7.16 1.47
C GLU A 62 -16.29 7.00 1.87
N TYR A 63 -15.98 5.90 2.53
CA TYR A 63 -14.60 5.56 2.82
C TYR A 63 -14.31 4.18 2.26
N THR A 64 -13.26 4.13 1.52
CA THR A 64 -12.58 2.90 1.16
C THR A 64 -11.37 2.79 2.05
N LEU A 65 -11.20 1.66 2.73
CA LEU A 65 -9.90 1.35 3.27
C LEU A 65 -8.97 1.34 2.05
N GLY A 66 -8.13 2.36 1.95
CA GLY A 66 -7.04 2.31 0.99
C GLY A 66 -6.28 1.05 1.31
N VAL A 67 -6.34 0.05 0.44
CA VAL A 67 -5.27 -0.91 0.38
C VAL A 67 -4.08 -0.01 0.14
N GLU A 68 -3.19 0.10 1.12
CA GLU A 68 -1.87 0.69 0.89
C GLU A 68 -1.38 -0.04 -0.35
N GLU A 69 -1.36 0.65 -1.48
CA GLU A 69 -0.90 0.06 -2.73
C GLU A 69 0.56 -0.23 -2.44
N ALA A 70 0.82 -1.48 -2.04
CA ALA A 70 2.17 -1.92 -1.73
C ALA A 70 3.00 -1.53 -2.94
N GLU A 71 4.01 -0.70 -2.75
CA GLU A 71 4.91 -0.25 -3.80
C GLU A 71 5.17 -1.43 -4.73
N PRO A 72 4.88 -1.29 -6.04
CA PRO A 72 4.92 -2.44 -6.94
C PRO A 72 6.31 -3.05 -6.89
N VAL A 73 6.38 -4.31 -6.47
CA VAL A 73 7.65 -5.02 -6.40
C VAL A 73 8.26 -5.02 -7.79
N SER A 74 9.42 -4.43 -7.91
CA SER A 74 10.18 -4.40 -9.14
C SER A 74 11.55 -5.04 -8.96
N VAL A 75 11.95 -5.85 -9.94
CA VAL A 75 13.27 -6.45 -10.01
C VAL A 75 13.92 -6.03 -11.32
N SER A 76 15.08 -5.40 -11.22
CA SER A 76 15.91 -5.01 -12.35
C SER A 76 17.26 -5.72 -12.30
N ILE A 77 17.82 -6.00 -13.48
CA ILE A 77 19.12 -6.64 -13.64
C ILE A 77 19.89 -5.88 -14.73
N ALA A 78 21.07 -5.42 -14.39
CA ALA A 78 21.94 -4.71 -15.31
C ALA A 78 23.42 -5.02 -15.02
N PRO A 79 24.29 -4.99 -16.04
CA PRO A 79 23.99 -4.90 -17.47
C PRO A 79 23.31 -6.18 -18.00
N ASN A 80 22.62 -6.07 -19.14
CA ASN A 80 22.12 -7.22 -19.89
C ASN A 80 22.13 -6.90 -21.39
N PRO A 81 23.04 -7.45 -22.18
CA PRO A 81 24.03 -8.50 -21.87
C PRO A 81 25.08 -8.12 -20.84
N ALA A 82 25.63 -9.12 -20.14
CA ALA A 82 26.64 -9.00 -19.11
C ALA A 82 27.83 -9.92 -19.40
N SER A 83 29.05 -9.50 -18.95
CA SER A 83 30.27 -10.29 -19.10
C SER A 83 30.82 -10.77 -17.76
N ASP A 84 31.05 -9.87 -16.84
CA ASP A 84 31.78 -10.17 -15.59
C ASP A 84 30.85 -10.29 -14.38
N TYR A 85 29.82 -9.44 -14.34
CA TYR A 85 28.86 -9.41 -13.25
C TYR A 85 27.50 -8.90 -13.70
N ILE A 86 26.50 -9.17 -12.90
CA ILE A 86 25.19 -8.53 -12.93
C ILE A 86 24.91 -7.85 -11.60
N GLN A 87 24.32 -6.67 -11.67
CA GLN A 87 23.73 -6.00 -10.52
C GLN A 87 22.24 -6.30 -10.51
N VAL A 88 21.77 -6.93 -9.47
CA VAL A 88 20.36 -7.14 -9.19
C VAL A 88 19.91 -6.02 -8.25
N SER A 89 18.79 -5.37 -8.56
CA SER A 89 18.16 -4.37 -7.70
C SER A 89 16.69 -4.69 -7.54
N MET A 90 16.21 -4.68 -6.31
CA MET A 90 14.82 -4.95 -5.96
C MET A 90 14.25 -3.77 -5.18
N ASN A 91 13.04 -3.34 -5.54
CA ASN A 91 12.28 -2.33 -4.81
C ASN A 91 10.98 -2.97 -4.29
N GLY A 92 10.48 -2.45 -3.17
CA GLY A 92 9.23 -2.92 -2.56
C GLY A 92 9.36 -4.24 -1.78
N VAL A 93 10.59 -4.78 -1.60
CA VAL A 93 10.86 -6.00 -0.82
C VAL A 93 12.17 -5.90 -0.05
N GLN A 94 12.25 -6.58 1.09
CA GLN A 94 13.44 -6.60 1.93
C GLN A 94 14.42 -7.73 1.57
N GLY A 95 14.03 -8.67 0.73
CA GLY A 95 14.88 -9.76 0.28
C GLY A 95 14.13 -10.86 -0.47
N ALA A 96 14.90 -11.73 -1.13
CA ALA A 96 14.40 -12.87 -1.88
C ALA A 96 15.42 -14.01 -1.91
N GLN A 97 14.93 -15.23 -2.18
CA GLN A 97 15.80 -16.33 -2.62
C GLN A 97 15.98 -16.21 -4.13
N MET A 98 17.21 -15.97 -4.54
CA MET A 98 17.57 -15.92 -5.95
C MET A 98 18.11 -17.30 -6.40
N LYS A 99 17.60 -17.79 -7.51
CA LYS A 99 18.10 -18.97 -8.23
C LYS A 99 18.37 -18.60 -9.67
N MET A 100 19.50 -19.02 -10.19
CA MET A 100 19.87 -18.82 -11.58
C MET A 100 20.11 -20.20 -12.23
N VAL A 101 19.48 -20.44 -13.35
CA VAL A 101 19.58 -21.70 -14.09
C VAL A 101 20.00 -21.43 -15.53
N ASP A 102 20.71 -22.38 -16.12
CA ASP A 102 20.99 -22.36 -17.56
C ASP A 102 19.75 -22.80 -18.39
N VAL A 103 19.88 -22.82 -19.71
CA VAL A 103 18.80 -23.23 -20.63
C VAL A 103 18.39 -24.72 -20.52
N LEU A 104 19.21 -25.53 -19.88
CA LEU A 104 18.92 -26.93 -19.60
C LEU A 104 18.25 -27.15 -18.27
N GLY A 105 18.09 -26.07 -17.47
CA GLY A 105 17.54 -26.11 -16.12
C GLY A 105 18.55 -26.44 -15.03
N ASN A 106 19.86 -26.51 -15.34
CA ASN A 106 20.87 -26.74 -14.33
C ASN A 106 21.03 -25.52 -13.46
N LEU A 107 20.99 -25.71 -12.14
CA LEU A 107 21.19 -24.64 -11.15
C LEU A 107 22.66 -24.22 -11.14
N VAL A 108 22.92 -22.94 -11.39
CA VAL A 108 24.29 -22.38 -11.42
C VAL A 108 24.56 -21.44 -10.23
N VAL A 109 23.54 -20.76 -9.71
CA VAL A 109 23.60 -19.93 -8.50
C VAL A 109 22.34 -20.10 -7.68
N GLN A 110 22.50 -20.17 -6.37
CA GLN A 110 21.43 -20.06 -5.41
C GLN A 110 21.93 -19.28 -4.19
N LYS A 111 21.27 -18.18 -3.85
CA LYS A 111 21.61 -17.37 -2.69
C LYS A 111 20.45 -16.51 -2.22
N SER A 112 20.45 -16.16 -0.95
CA SER A 112 19.59 -15.09 -0.43
C SER A 112 20.18 -13.76 -0.81
N ILE A 113 19.35 -12.85 -1.29
CA ILE A 113 19.74 -11.48 -1.64
C ILE A 113 18.87 -10.49 -0.90
N SER A 114 19.44 -9.33 -0.59
CA SER A 114 18.71 -8.16 -0.07
C SER A 114 18.24 -7.27 -1.22
N SER A 115 17.96 -6.02 -0.95
CA SER A 115 17.41 -5.06 -1.95
C SER A 115 18.36 -4.80 -3.14
N SER A 116 19.67 -5.01 -2.98
CA SER A 116 20.65 -4.82 -4.05
C SER A 116 21.84 -5.75 -3.87
N GLU A 117 22.24 -6.44 -4.92
CA GLU A 117 23.30 -7.44 -4.88
C GLU A 117 24.08 -7.51 -6.20
N LYS A 118 25.40 -7.57 -6.10
CA LYS A 118 26.29 -7.82 -7.23
C LYS A 118 26.60 -9.32 -7.30
N VAL A 119 26.35 -9.94 -8.43
CA VAL A 119 26.59 -11.35 -8.68
C VAL A 119 27.68 -11.50 -9.74
N ASP A 120 28.76 -12.17 -9.38
CA ASP A 120 29.87 -12.48 -10.29
C ASP A 120 29.40 -13.62 -11.24
N ILE A 121 29.59 -13.40 -12.53
CA ILE A 121 29.27 -14.34 -13.60
C ILE A 121 30.45 -14.56 -14.55
N SER A 122 31.63 -14.07 -14.19
CA SER A 122 32.85 -14.12 -15.02
C SER A 122 33.26 -15.55 -15.42
N SER A 123 32.92 -16.53 -14.59
CA SER A 123 33.20 -17.95 -14.84
C SER A 123 32.11 -18.68 -15.63
N PHE A 124 31.00 -18.00 -15.96
CA PHE A 124 29.88 -18.65 -16.66
C PHE A 124 30.14 -18.69 -18.15
N LYS A 125 29.60 -19.70 -18.81
CA LYS A 125 29.67 -19.78 -20.28
C LYS A 125 28.74 -18.74 -20.89
N SER A 126 29.17 -18.20 -22.05
CA SER A 126 28.27 -17.34 -22.84
C SER A 126 26.98 -18.09 -23.16
N GLY A 127 25.84 -17.47 -22.92
CA GLY A 127 24.54 -18.09 -23.09
C GLY A 127 23.38 -17.34 -22.44
N ILE A 128 22.24 -17.95 -22.46
CA ILE A 128 21.01 -17.42 -21.83
C ILE A 128 20.85 -18.11 -20.46
N TYR A 129 20.52 -17.32 -19.47
CA TYR A 129 20.22 -17.78 -18.13
C TYR A 129 18.86 -17.22 -17.68
N ILE A 130 18.16 -17.99 -16.87
CA ILE A 130 16.92 -17.54 -16.22
C ILE A 130 17.19 -17.39 -14.73
N ILE A 131 16.84 -16.23 -14.21
CA ILE A 131 16.93 -15.95 -12.78
C ILE A 131 15.50 -15.90 -12.24
N SER A 132 15.23 -16.67 -11.19
CA SER A 132 14.00 -16.60 -10.41
C SER A 132 14.26 -15.98 -9.04
N PHE A 133 13.33 -15.18 -8.60
CA PHE A 133 13.31 -14.55 -7.28
C PHE A 133 12.06 -15.04 -6.53
N ASP A 134 12.30 -15.86 -5.52
CA ASP A 134 11.24 -16.35 -4.64
C ASP A 134 11.12 -15.41 -3.43
N ILE A 135 10.04 -14.63 -3.40
CA ILE A 135 9.74 -13.63 -2.38
C ILE A 135 8.62 -14.18 -1.49
N PRO A 136 8.78 -14.20 -0.16
CA PRO A 136 7.74 -14.69 0.73
C PRO A 136 6.40 -14.00 0.51
N GLY A 137 5.32 -14.78 0.37
CA GLY A 137 3.96 -14.27 0.17
C GLY A 137 3.63 -13.78 -1.24
N MET A 138 4.55 -13.91 -2.21
CA MET A 138 4.36 -13.43 -3.59
C MET A 138 4.64 -14.53 -4.61
N LYS A 139 4.18 -14.32 -5.84
CA LYS A 139 4.56 -15.18 -6.97
C LYS A 139 6.02 -14.93 -7.33
N SER A 140 6.75 -16.00 -7.69
CA SER A 140 8.14 -15.89 -8.14
C SER A 140 8.24 -14.98 -9.38
N ILE A 141 9.22 -14.08 -9.34
CA ILE A 141 9.52 -13.18 -10.44
C ILE A 141 10.66 -13.79 -11.25
N MET A 142 10.51 -13.87 -12.57
CA MET A 142 11.56 -14.41 -13.45
C MET A 142 12.12 -13.34 -14.37
N ARG A 143 13.43 -13.41 -14.61
CA ARG A 143 14.15 -12.51 -15.53
C ARG A 143 15.13 -13.29 -16.37
N LYS A 144 15.25 -12.91 -17.64
CA LYS A 144 16.22 -13.46 -18.57
C LYS A 144 17.49 -12.60 -18.53
N VAL A 145 18.64 -13.26 -18.47
CA VAL A 145 19.96 -12.64 -18.56
C VAL A 145 20.76 -13.28 -19.69
N ILE A 146 21.47 -12.47 -20.44
CA ILE A 146 22.37 -12.88 -21.51
C ILE A 146 23.79 -12.66 -21.02
N VAL A 147 24.56 -13.76 -20.91
CA VAL A 147 25.98 -13.71 -20.62
C VAL A 147 26.75 -13.74 -21.94
N LYS A 148 27.68 -12.80 -22.12
CA LYS A 148 28.48 -12.70 -23.33
C LYS A 148 29.89 -12.26 -22.98
N HIS A 149 30.84 -13.15 -23.15
CA HIS A 149 32.29 -12.90 -23.07
C HIS A 149 32.87 -12.72 -24.46
#